data_8fa222c078474bd0206eebe301060607
#
_entry.id   8fa222c078474bd0206eebe301060607
#
_cell.length_a   1.000
_cell.length_b   1.000
_cell.length_c   1.000
_cell.angle_alpha   90.00
_cell.angle_beta   90.00
_cell.angle_gamma   90.00
#
_symmetry.space_group_name_H-M   'P 1'
#
loop_
_entity.id
_entity.type
_entity.pdbx_description
1 polymer ?
#
loop_
_entity_poly.entity_id
_entity_poly.type
_entity_poly.pdbx_seq_one_letter_code
_entity_poly.pdbx_strand_id
1 'polypeptide(L)'
;YPAEVARLVARTFSDMIFEHGFVHCDPHEANMLVRRVGGRPRLILLDHGLYREIDDAFRLEYAALWRSLIFGDAPGIKRHSESMNAGDLYPLFAAMLTMRPWDSIVKSQEGAGGIDRLRLEGSAREKQNLQVYAMEYFQGISTLLGRIPSEMLLLLKTNDCLRAVDSALGAPVNTFIITARSTSRVLAVERGPRLPWVAAGLARL
;
A
#
# COMPACT_ATOMS: atom_id res chain seq x y z
N TYR A 1 -3.99 21.05 -9.38
CA TYR A 1 -3.35 20.10 -10.30
C TYR A 1 -2.57 18.99 -9.55
N PRO A 2 -1.71 19.29 -8.55
CA PRO A 2 -1.00 18.24 -7.80
C PRO A 2 -1.94 17.19 -7.20
N ALA A 3 -3.09 17.60 -6.65
CA ALA A 3 -4.09 16.67 -6.09
C ALA A 3 -4.72 15.72 -7.11
N GLU A 4 -4.89 16.16 -8.36
CA GLU A 4 -5.39 15.29 -9.44
C GLU A 4 -4.33 14.26 -9.84
N VAL A 5 -3.06 14.70 -9.90
CA VAL A 5 -1.91 13.82 -10.21
C VAL A 5 -1.71 12.80 -9.10
N ALA A 6 -1.71 13.23 -7.84
CA ALA A 6 -1.56 12.33 -6.69
C ALA A 6 -2.67 11.27 -6.65
N ARG A 7 -3.94 11.66 -6.89
CA ARG A 7 -5.05 10.70 -7.00
C ARG A 7 -4.86 9.72 -8.15
N LEU A 8 -4.41 10.21 -9.31
CA LEU A 8 -4.18 9.37 -10.50
C LEU A 8 -3.10 8.34 -10.22
N VAL A 9 -1.93 8.76 -9.70
CA VAL A 9 -0.83 7.86 -9.35
C VAL A 9 -1.28 6.84 -8.31
N ALA A 10 -1.82 7.29 -7.17
CA ALA A 10 -2.26 6.41 -6.10
C ALA A 10 -3.30 5.38 -6.58
N ARG A 11 -4.26 5.79 -7.44
CA ARG A 11 -5.26 4.89 -7.99
C ARG A 11 -4.66 3.87 -8.94
N THR A 12 -3.81 4.32 -9.88
CA THR A 12 -3.17 3.43 -10.86
C THR A 12 -2.38 2.31 -10.17
N PHE A 13 -1.57 2.67 -9.17
CA PHE A 13 -0.78 1.66 -8.45
C PHE A 13 -1.61 0.82 -7.49
N SER A 14 -2.66 1.37 -6.88
CA SER A 14 -3.62 0.56 -6.11
C SER A 14 -4.33 -0.47 -7.00
N ASP A 15 -4.73 -0.10 -8.20
CA ASP A 15 -5.38 -1.02 -9.14
C ASP A 15 -4.39 -2.09 -9.62
N MET A 16 -3.12 -1.72 -9.95
CA MET A 16 -2.07 -2.68 -10.29
C MET A 16 -1.83 -3.71 -9.18
N ILE A 17 -1.74 -3.25 -7.93
CA ILE A 17 -1.42 -4.10 -6.77
C ILE A 17 -2.63 -4.96 -6.38
N PHE A 18 -3.80 -4.34 -6.19
CA PHE A 18 -4.93 -5.01 -5.54
C PHE A 18 -5.93 -5.63 -6.52
N GLU A 19 -6.12 -5.05 -7.72
CA GLU A 19 -7.09 -5.58 -8.71
C GLU A 19 -6.43 -6.52 -9.70
N HIS A 20 -5.27 -6.12 -10.27
CA HIS A 20 -4.69 -6.83 -11.39
C HIS A 20 -3.59 -7.82 -10.99
N GLY A 21 -2.92 -7.64 -9.85
CA GLY A 21 -1.79 -8.47 -9.47
C GLY A 21 -0.58 -8.37 -10.40
N PHE A 22 -0.52 -7.33 -11.25
CA PHE A 22 0.59 -7.07 -12.17
C PHE A 22 1.15 -5.68 -11.89
N VAL A 23 2.29 -5.63 -11.22
CA VAL A 23 2.79 -4.42 -10.57
C VAL A 23 4.08 -3.95 -11.22
N HIS A 24 4.12 -2.69 -11.59
CA HIS A 24 5.37 -1.98 -11.86
C HIS A 24 6.06 -1.67 -10.52
N CYS A 25 7.18 -2.32 -10.27
CA CYS A 25 7.84 -2.29 -8.96
C CYS A 25 8.94 -1.23 -8.82
N ASP A 26 9.04 -0.30 -9.75
CA ASP A 26 10.01 0.81 -9.73
C ASP A 26 9.40 2.17 -10.12
N PRO A 27 8.32 2.63 -9.43
CA PRO A 27 7.61 3.86 -9.77
C PRO A 27 8.30 5.10 -9.19
N HIS A 28 9.61 5.25 -9.38
CA HIS A 28 10.28 6.47 -8.98
C HIS A 28 9.92 7.65 -9.91
N GLU A 29 10.11 8.85 -9.45
CA GLU A 29 9.67 10.07 -10.13
C GLU A 29 10.20 10.23 -11.57
N ALA A 30 11.43 9.76 -11.86
CA ALA A 30 11.99 9.82 -13.19
C ALA A 30 11.34 8.85 -14.18
N ASN A 31 10.61 7.82 -13.71
CA ASN A 31 9.89 6.86 -14.54
C ASN A 31 8.43 7.24 -14.79
N MET A 32 8.01 8.38 -14.29
CA MET A 32 6.63 8.84 -14.43
C MET A 32 6.54 10.23 -15.03
N LEU A 33 5.87 10.34 -16.17
CA LEU A 33 5.50 11.61 -16.77
C LEU A 33 3.99 11.84 -16.66
N VAL A 34 3.62 13.10 -16.52
CA VAL A 34 2.21 13.51 -16.55
C VAL A 34 1.98 14.48 -17.68
N ARG A 35 1.08 14.12 -18.57
CA ARG A 35 0.63 14.95 -19.68
C ARG A 35 -0.83 15.33 -19.52
N ARG A 36 -1.21 16.55 -19.88
CA ARG A 36 -2.60 16.97 -19.97
C ARG A 36 -3.19 16.62 -21.33
N VAL A 37 -4.31 15.90 -21.33
CA VAL A 37 -5.06 15.54 -22.52
C VAL A 37 -6.53 15.82 -22.27
N GLY A 38 -7.14 16.71 -23.05
CA GLY A 38 -8.53 17.11 -22.86
C GLY A 38 -8.81 17.70 -21.46
N GLY A 39 -7.86 18.47 -20.92
CA GLY A 39 -7.98 19.09 -19.59
C GLY A 39 -7.69 18.15 -18.39
N ARG A 40 -7.51 16.85 -18.61
CA ARG A 40 -7.28 15.85 -17.56
C ARG A 40 -5.85 15.36 -17.56
N PRO A 41 -5.25 15.06 -16.38
CA PRO A 41 -3.92 14.45 -16.31
C PRO A 41 -3.97 13.00 -16.83
N ARG A 42 -2.95 12.62 -17.57
CA ARG A 42 -2.64 11.23 -17.96
C ARG A 42 -1.26 10.86 -17.45
N LEU A 43 -1.16 9.73 -16.78
CA LEU A 43 0.10 9.14 -16.36
C LEU A 43 0.71 8.37 -17.52
N ILE A 44 2.01 8.53 -17.71
CA ILE A 44 2.83 7.80 -18.69
C ILE A 44 3.97 7.18 -17.90
N LEU A 45 4.04 5.87 -17.90
CA LEU A 45 5.16 5.12 -17.35
C LEU A 45 6.22 4.96 -18.45
N LEU A 46 7.48 5.24 -18.13
CA LEU A 46 8.58 5.27 -19.10
C LEU A 46 9.43 4.01 -19.08
N ASP A 47 9.87 3.58 -17.92
CA ASP A 47 10.72 2.40 -17.80
C ASP A 47 9.88 1.19 -17.43
N HIS A 48 9.92 0.16 -18.27
CA HIS A 48 9.17 -1.08 -18.09
C HIS A 48 10.10 -2.27 -17.71
N GLY A 49 11.27 -2.00 -17.15
CA GLY A 49 12.28 -3.01 -16.82
C GLY A 49 11.95 -3.88 -15.63
N LEU A 50 11.08 -3.45 -14.72
CA LEU A 50 10.79 -4.17 -13.49
C LEU A 50 9.28 -4.30 -13.23
N TYR A 51 8.72 -5.43 -13.64
CA TYR A 51 7.36 -5.84 -13.29
C TYR A 51 7.37 -7.11 -12.45
N ARG A 52 6.37 -7.25 -11.61
CA ARG A 52 6.13 -8.48 -10.84
C ARG A 52 4.67 -8.89 -10.96
N GLU A 53 4.48 -10.15 -11.28
CA GLU A 53 3.19 -10.83 -11.19
C GLU A 53 3.02 -11.33 -9.76
N ILE A 54 1.86 -11.07 -9.17
CA ILE A 54 1.49 -11.44 -7.81
C ILE A 54 0.31 -12.40 -7.92
N ASP A 55 0.43 -13.59 -7.34
CA ASP A 55 -0.68 -14.52 -7.34
C ASP A 55 -1.87 -14.03 -6.51
N ASP A 56 -3.05 -14.58 -6.79
CA ASP A 56 -4.29 -14.16 -6.16
C ASP A 56 -4.31 -14.39 -4.64
N ALA A 57 -3.70 -15.45 -4.15
CA ALA A 57 -3.66 -15.76 -2.72
C ALA A 57 -2.87 -14.69 -1.96
N PHE A 58 -1.66 -14.36 -2.45
CA PHE A 58 -0.84 -13.30 -1.88
C PHE A 58 -1.52 -11.93 -2.01
N ARG A 59 -2.09 -11.62 -3.18
CA ARG A 59 -2.77 -10.35 -3.47
C ARG A 59 -3.94 -10.09 -2.52
N LEU A 60 -4.78 -11.09 -2.29
CA LEU A 60 -5.92 -10.99 -1.39
C LEU A 60 -5.51 -10.89 0.08
N GLU A 61 -4.49 -11.62 0.49
CA GLU A 61 -3.92 -11.56 1.82
C GLU A 61 -3.30 -10.18 2.09
N TYR A 62 -2.59 -9.62 1.11
CA TYR A 62 -2.04 -8.27 1.19
C TYR A 62 -3.13 -7.19 1.23
N ALA A 63 -4.22 -7.38 0.48
CA ALA A 63 -5.38 -6.49 0.56
C ALA A 63 -6.05 -6.54 1.95
N ALA A 64 -6.17 -7.73 2.53
CA ALA A 64 -6.73 -7.91 3.88
C ALA A 64 -5.83 -7.30 4.97
N LEU A 65 -4.51 -7.43 4.83
CA LEU A 65 -3.55 -6.76 5.71
C LEU A 65 -3.71 -5.23 5.64
N TRP A 66 -3.72 -4.64 4.43
CA TRP A 66 -3.88 -3.20 4.27
C TRP A 66 -5.20 -2.69 4.83
N ARG A 67 -6.28 -3.45 4.64
CA ARG A 67 -7.57 -3.11 5.25
C ARG A 67 -7.47 -3.10 6.77
N SER A 68 -6.85 -4.12 7.37
CA SER A 68 -6.66 -4.19 8.82
C SER A 68 -5.79 -3.04 9.34
N LEU A 69 -4.72 -2.65 8.62
CA LEU A 69 -3.86 -1.51 8.94
C LEU A 69 -4.62 -0.18 8.91
N ILE A 70 -5.45 0.03 7.90
CA ILE A 70 -6.23 1.27 7.75
C ILE A 70 -7.29 1.41 8.84
N PHE A 71 -7.93 0.31 9.22
CA PHE A 71 -8.96 0.32 10.26
C PHE A 71 -8.42 0.08 11.68
N GLY A 72 -7.11 -0.11 11.85
CA GLY A 72 -6.49 -0.34 13.15
C GLY A 72 -6.85 -1.68 13.80
N ASP A 73 -7.32 -2.66 12.99
CA ASP A 73 -7.69 -4.00 13.45
C ASP A 73 -6.45 -4.80 13.86
N ALA A 74 -6.01 -4.65 15.12
CA ALA A 74 -4.79 -5.28 15.62
C ALA A 74 -4.80 -6.82 15.49
N PRO A 75 -5.89 -7.55 15.79
CA PRO A 75 -5.96 -8.99 15.55
C PRO A 75 -5.83 -9.36 14.07
N GLY A 76 -6.44 -8.58 13.17
CA GLY A 76 -6.33 -8.76 11.72
C GLY A 76 -4.92 -8.49 11.24
N ILE A 77 -4.30 -7.39 11.70
CA ILE A 77 -2.89 -7.06 11.36
C ILE A 77 -1.98 -8.22 11.73
N LYS A 78 -2.08 -8.73 12.96
CA LYS A 78 -1.29 -9.86 13.43
C LYS A 78 -1.46 -11.07 12.52
N ARG A 79 -2.70 -11.53 12.32
CA ARG A 79 -3.02 -12.72 11.51
C ARG A 79 -2.48 -12.63 10.09
N HIS A 80 -2.73 -11.51 9.40
CA HIS A 80 -2.30 -11.33 8.01
C HIS A 80 -0.79 -11.11 7.87
N SER A 81 -0.15 -10.50 8.87
CA SER A 81 1.32 -10.38 8.91
C SER A 81 2.00 -11.73 9.17
N GLU A 82 1.43 -12.56 10.04
CA GLU A 82 1.93 -13.91 10.29
C GLU A 82 1.85 -14.80 9.05
N SER A 83 0.76 -14.73 8.26
CA SER A 83 0.65 -15.44 6.98
C SER A 83 1.66 -14.96 5.93
N MET A 84 2.21 -13.76 6.09
CA MET A 84 3.31 -13.22 5.27
C MET A 84 4.69 -13.43 5.89
N ASN A 85 4.84 -14.37 6.81
CA ASN A 85 6.07 -14.74 7.49
C ASN A 85 6.68 -13.64 8.39
N ALA A 86 5.94 -12.59 8.74
CA ALA A 86 6.43 -11.57 9.66
C ALA A 86 6.48 -12.06 11.12
N GLY A 87 5.65 -13.06 11.48
CA GLY A 87 5.62 -13.68 12.80
C GLY A 87 5.41 -12.66 13.92
N ASP A 88 6.22 -12.77 14.96
CA ASP A 88 6.24 -11.89 16.12
C ASP A 88 6.66 -10.43 15.80
N LEU A 89 7.26 -10.20 14.64
CA LEU A 89 7.65 -8.88 14.16
C LEU A 89 6.52 -8.12 13.45
N TYR A 90 5.27 -8.57 13.57
CA TYR A 90 4.12 -7.92 12.92
C TYR A 90 3.94 -6.43 13.28
N PRO A 91 4.26 -5.94 14.50
CA PRO A 91 4.18 -4.50 14.78
C PRO A 91 5.22 -3.68 14.00
N LEU A 92 6.44 -4.22 13.85
CA LEU A 92 7.49 -3.62 13.03
C LEU A 92 7.12 -3.64 11.56
N PHE A 93 6.58 -4.75 11.06
CA PHE A 93 6.09 -4.88 9.70
C PHE A 93 4.98 -3.87 9.37
N ALA A 94 4.01 -3.72 10.27
CA ALA A 94 2.95 -2.71 10.17
C ALA A 94 3.52 -1.28 10.14
N ALA A 95 4.51 -0.99 10.99
CA ALA A 95 5.18 0.30 11.01
C ALA A 95 5.94 0.58 9.70
N MET A 96 6.63 -0.40 9.13
CA MET A 96 7.31 -0.27 7.84
C MET A 96 6.33 -0.03 6.68
N LEU A 97 5.20 -0.76 6.65
CA LEU A 97 4.19 -0.60 5.61
C LEU A 97 3.50 0.77 5.65
N THR A 98 3.22 1.29 6.83
CA THR A 98 2.45 2.54 7.01
C THR A 98 3.32 3.76 7.25
N MET A 99 4.61 3.58 7.58
CA MET A 99 5.52 4.61 8.09
C MET A 99 4.98 5.29 9.37
N ARG A 100 4.29 4.53 10.21
CA ARG A 100 3.68 5.01 11.46
C ARG A 100 4.06 4.09 12.62
N PRO A 101 4.30 4.63 13.82
CA PRO A 101 4.51 3.82 15.01
C PRO A 101 3.30 2.91 15.27
N TRP A 102 3.56 1.70 15.78
CA TRP A 102 2.53 0.72 16.10
C TRP A 102 1.37 1.30 16.95
N ASP A 103 1.70 2.01 18.02
CA ASP A 103 0.71 2.64 18.90
C ASP A 103 -0.21 3.61 18.17
N SER A 104 0.33 4.32 17.18
CA SER A 104 -0.45 5.25 16.33
C SER A 104 -1.42 4.50 15.40
N ILE A 105 -1.05 3.30 14.94
CA ILE A 105 -1.90 2.47 14.10
C ILE A 105 -3.08 1.94 14.93
N VAL A 106 -2.83 1.40 16.11
CA VAL A 106 -3.86 0.78 16.96
C VAL A 106 -4.79 1.82 17.58
N LYS A 107 -4.26 2.94 18.06
CA LYS A 107 -5.07 4.05 18.65
C LYS A 107 -6.01 4.72 17.64
N SER A 108 -5.85 4.48 16.35
CA SER A 108 -6.80 4.99 15.35
C SER A 108 -8.21 4.41 15.48
N GLN A 109 -8.39 3.30 16.19
CA GLN A 109 -9.71 2.73 16.52
C GLN A 109 -10.47 3.50 17.61
N GLU A 110 -9.78 4.15 18.55
CA GLU A 110 -10.39 4.70 19.77
C GLU A 110 -10.96 6.12 19.61
N GLY A 111 -10.83 6.74 18.47
CA GLY A 111 -11.22 8.13 18.27
C GLY A 111 -12.09 8.43 17.07
N ALA A 112 -13.08 9.32 17.25
CA ALA A 112 -14.04 9.81 16.25
C ALA A 112 -13.42 10.56 15.04
N GLY A 113 -12.18 10.27 14.67
CA GLY A 113 -11.44 10.92 13.58
C GLY A 113 -11.02 10.00 12.44
N GLY A 114 -11.31 8.71 12.51
CA GLY A 114 -11.20 7.74 11.42
C GLY A 114 -10.00 7.90 10.47
N ILE A 115 -10.25 7.66 9.21
CA ILE A 115 -9.30 7.63 8.09
C ILE A 115 -8.57 8.98 7.85
N ASP A 116 -9.15 10.12 8.25
CA ASP A 116 -8.52 11.43 8.06
C ASP A 116 -7.26 11.64 8.91
N ARG A 117 -7.14 10.95 10.05
CA ARG A 117 -5.91 10.96 10.88
C ARG A 117 -4.77 10.13 10.28
N LEU A 118 -5.05 9.33 9.26
CA LEU A 118 -4.03 8.53 8.55
C LEU A 118 -3.22 9.36 7.55
N ARG A 119 -3.47 10.66 7.42
CA ARG A 119 -2.66 11.55 6.60
C ARG A 119 -1.25 11.59 7.17
N LEU A 120 -0.27 11.29 6.34
CA LEU A 120 1.14 11.47 6.66
C LEU A 120 1.42 12.97 6.77
N GLU A 121 1.23 13.53 7.96
CA GLU A 121 1.84 14.81 8.29
C GLU A 121 3.32 14.54 8.52
N GLY A 122 4.11 14.64 7.44
CA GLY A 122 5.55 14.46 7.48
C GLY A 122 6.24 15.60 8.21
N SER A 123 5.98 15.73 9.53
CA SER A 123 6.72 16.66 10.35
C SER A 123 8.18 16.19 10.45
N ALA A 124 9.12 17.15 10.47
CA ALA A 124 10.55 16.85 10.68
C ALA A 124 10.78 15.98 11.93
N ARG A 125 9.90 16.11 12.92
CA ARG A 125 9.90 15.36 14.19
C ARG A 125 9.54 13.87 14.01
N GLU A 126 8.64 13.54 13.09
CA GLU A 126 8.28 12.15 12.77
C GLU A 126 9.39 11.44 11.99
N LYS A 127 10.06 12.16 11.07
CA LYS A 127 11.24 11.63 10.37
C LYS A 127 12.39 11.34 11.32
N GLN A 128 12.60 12.21 12.32
CA GLN A 128 13.65 12.03 13.33
C GLN A 128 13.33 10.86 14.27
N ASN A 129 12.07 10.70 14.68
CA ASN A 129 11.62 9.55 15.45
C ASN A 129 11.77 8.24 14.67
N LEU A 130 11.54 8.24 13.37
CA LEU A 130 11.70 7.07 12.52
C LEU A 130 13.17 6.62 12.40
N GLN A 131 14.11 7.57 12.35
CA GLN A 131 15.56 7.26 12.36
C GLN A 131 16.02 6.64 13.69
N VAL A 132 15.52 7.16 14.80
CA VAL A 132 15.80 6.54 16.13
C VAL A 132 15.18 5.16 16.20
N TYR A 133 13.96 4.98 15.74
CA TYR A 133 13.29 3.68 15.64
C TYR A 133 14.04 2.69 14.75
N ALA A 134 14.56 3.15 13.60
CA ALA A 134 15.33 2.31 12.69
C ALA A 134 16.66 1.84 13.30
N MET A 135 17.33 2.68 14.11
CA MET A 135 18.53 2.28 14.83
C MET A 135 18.26 1.27 15.95
N GLU A 136 17.21 1.48 16.71
CA GLU A 136 16.80 0.63 17.83
C GLU A 136 16.30 -0.76 17.35
N TYR A 137 15.70 -0.81 16.16
CA TYR A 137 15.13 -2.04 15.58
C TYR A 137 15.93 -2.62 14.41
N PHE A 138 17.18 -2.18 14.19
CA PHE A 138 17.99 -2.63 13.03
C PHE A 138 18.06 -4.16 12.90
N GLN A 139 18.26 -4.87 14.00
CA GLN A 139 18.28 -6.35 14.00
C GLN A 139 16.90 -6.93 13.64
N GLY A 140 15.81 -6.33 14.15
CA GLY A 140 14.45 -6.71 13.84
C GLY A 140 14.13 -6.51 12.36
N ILE A 141 14.52 -5.37 11.80
CA ILE A 141 14.33 -5.06 10.37
C ILE A 141 15.08 -6.08 9.51
N SER A 142 16.36 -6.34 9.78
CA SER A 142 17.15 -7.33 9.04
C SER A 142 16.54 -8.72 9.11
N THR A 143 16.10 -9.14 10.30
CA THR A 143 15.41 -10.42 10.50
C THR A 143 14.10 -10.49 9.73
N LEU A 144 13.29 -9.45 9.78
CA LEU A 144 12.01 -9.36 9.07
C LEU A 144 12.21 -9.44 7.55
N LEU A 145 13.14 -8.64 7.00
CA LEU A 145 13.43 -8.64 5.56
C LEU A 145 13.94 -10.01 5.06
N GLY A 146 14.61 -10.78 5.92
CA GLY A 146 15.04 -12.14 5.61
C GLY A 146 13.92 -13.20 5.66
N ARG A 147 12.78 -12.90 6.29
CA ARG A 147 11.65 -13.84 6.46
C ARG A 147 10.53 -13.63 5.47
N ILE A 148 10.24 -12.37 5.11
CA ILE A 148 9.10 -12.03 4.24
C ILE A 148 9.34 -12.47 2.79
N PRO A 149 8.29 -12.77 2.02
CA PRO A 149 8.39 -13.16 0.61
C PRO A 149 9.06 -12.09 -0.26
N SER A 150 9.72 -12.50 -1.34
CA SER A 150 10.38 -11.58 -2.28
C SER A 150 9.41 -10.59 -2.92
N GLU A 151 8.18 -11.00 -3.17
CA GLU A 151 7.07 -10.15 -3.66
C GLU A 151 6.83 -9.00 -2.68
N MET A 152 6.87 -9.28 -1.39
CA MET A 152 6.68 -8.29 -0.33
C MET A 152 7.79 -7.24 -0.32
N LEU A 153 9.04 -7.66 -0.53
CA LEU A 153 10.19 -6.74 -0.61
C LEU A 153 10.02 -5.74 -1.77
N LEU A 154 9.56 -6.22 -2.92
CA LEU A 154 9.28 -5.36 -4.08
C LEU A 154 8.12 -4.41 -3.82
N LEU A 155 7.07 -4.86 -3.13
CA LEU A 155 5.95 -4.00 -2.75
C LEU A 155 6.35 -2.95 -1.70
N LEU A 156 7.24 -3.28 -0.76
CA LEU A 156 7.81 -2.29 0.16
C LEU A 156 8.56 -1.20 -0.59
N LYS A 157 9.44 -1.58 -1.54
CA LYS A 157 10.13 -0.63 -2.42
C LYS A 157 9.14 0.23 -3.22
N THR A 158 8.12 -0.40 -3.80
CA THR A 158 7.07 0.29 -4.56
C THR A 158 6.36 1.34 -3.70
N ASN A 159 5.98 0.97 -2.48
CA ASN A 159 5.33 1.87 -1.53
C ASN A 159 6.23 3.06 -1.16
N ASP A 160 7.54 2.83 -1.00
CA ASP A 160 8.49 3.90 -0.70
C ASP A 160 8.62 4.89 -1.87
N CYS A 161 8.70 4.39 -3.10
CA CYS A 161 8.71 5.24 -4.29
C CYS A 161 7.42 6.06 -4.41
N LEU A 162 6.25 5.44 -4.20
CA LEU A 162 4.97 6.14 -4.27
C LEU A 162 4.83 7.21 -3.18
N ARG A 163 5.35 6.97 -1.97
CA ARG A 163 5.40 7.97 -0.91
C ARG A 163 6.32 9.14 -1.26
N ALA A 164 7.47 8.86 -1.86
CA ALA A 164 8.38 9.92 -2.33
C ALA A 164 7.68 10.81 -3.36
N VAL A 165 6.99 10.24 -4.34
CA VAL A 165 6.20 10.97 -5.34
C VAL A 165 5.06 11.78 -4.71
N ASP A 166 4.30 11.20 -3.78
CA ASP A 166 3.23 11.91 -3.07
C ASP A 166 3.78 13.09 -2.25
N SER A 167 4.92 12.89 -1.58
CA SER A 167 5.64 13.94 -0.85
C SER A 167 6.13 15.06 -1.77
N ALA A 168 6.68 14.73 -2.94
CA ALA A 168 7.12 15.71 -3.95
C ALA A 168 5.95 16.53 -4.51
N LEU A 169 4.76 15.94 -4.56
CA LEU A 169 3.51 16.64 -4.91
C LEU A 169 2.92 17.47 -3.76
N GLY A 170 3.53 17.45 -2.58
CA GLY A 170 3.05 18.13 -1.37
C GLY A 170 1.99 17.37 -0.58
N ALA A 171 1.90 16.04 -0.77
CA ALA A 171 0.92 15.15 -0.12
C ALA A 171 -0.52 15.72 -0.11
N PRO A 172 -1.06 16.11 -1.27
CA PRO A 172 -2.29 16.91 -1.35
C PRO A 172 -3.55 16.11 -1.06
N VAL A 173 -3.45 14.77 -1.02
CA VAL A 173 -4.58 13.85 -0.82
C VAL A 173 -4.26 12.79 0.20
N ASN A 174 -5.29 12.26 0.86
CA ASN A 174 -5.12 11.09 1.71
C ASN A 174 -5.14 9.81 0.87
N THR A 175 -3.95 9.28 0.55
CA THR A 175 -3.78 8.07 -0.26
C THR A 175 -4.32 6.81 0.41
N PHE A 176 -4.38 6.76 1.74
CA PHE A 176 -5.00 5.66 2.48
C PHE A 176 -6.49 5.47 2.17
N ILE A 177 -7.22 6.56 1.86
CA ILE A 177 -8.63 6.47 1.44
C ILE A 177 -8.73 5.73 0.10
N ILE A 178 -7.79 5.98 -0.82
CA ILE A 178 -7.76 5.32 -2.13
C ILE A 178 -7.47 3.83 -1.93
N THR A 179 -6.44 3.51 -1.16
CA THR A 179 -6.08 2.13 -0.79
C THR A 179 -7.25 1.42 -0.09
N ALA A 180 -7.92 2.07 0.86
CA ALA A 180 -9.08 1.50 1.56
C ALA A 180 -10.22 1.12 0.59
N ARG A 181 -10.49 1.97 -0.39
CA ARG A 181 -11.52 1.70 -1.41
C ARG A 181 -11.15 0.53 -2.31
N SER A 182 -9.90 0.47 -2.79
CA SER A 182 -9.42 -0.63 -3.64
C SER A 182 -9.44 -1.95 -2.90
N THR A 183 -8.87 -2.00 -1.69
CA THR A 183 -8.83 -3.23 -0.88
C THR A 183 -10.22 -3.71 -0.48
N SER A 184 -11.12 -2.80 -0.08
CA SER A 184 -12.50 -3.16 0.29
C SER A 184 -13.28 -3.68 -0.91
N ARG A 185 -13.10 -3.12 -2.10
CA ARG A 185 -13.74 -3.57 -3.35
C ARG A 185 -13.30 -4.99 -3.70
N VAL A 186 -12.01 -5.24 -3.72
CA VAL A 186 -11.46 -6.56 -4.08
C VAL A 186 -11.92 -7.64 -3.10
N LEU A 187 -11.83 -7.36 -1.80
CA LEU A 187 -12.27 -8.32 -0.76
C LEU A 187 -13.80 -8.55 -0.75
N ALA A 188 -14.61 -7.57 -1.19
CA ALA A 188 -16.05 -7.73 -1.32
C ALA A 188 -16.41 -8.63 -2.51
N VAL A 189 -15.71 -8.51 -3.65
CA VAL A 189 -15.92 -9.37 -4.82
C VAL A 189 -15.60 -10.82 -4.50
N GLU A 190 -14.51 -11.09 -3.78
CA GLU A 190 -14.12 -12.45 -3.40
C GLU A 190 -15.06 -13.09 -2.36
N ARG A 191 -15.68 -12.28 -1.49
CA ARG A 191 -16.64 -12.74 -0.48
C ARG A 191 -18.07 -12.86 -1.00
N GLY A 192 -18.35 -12.26 -2.15
CA GLY A 192 -19.67 -12.33 -2.78
C GLY A 192 -19.99 -13.72 -3.30
N PRO A 193 -21.28 -14.09 -3.46
CA PRO A 193 -21.64 -15.33 -4.13
C PRO A 193 -21.05 -15.30 -5.55
N ARG A 194 -20.18 -16.27 -5.85
CA ARG A 194 -19.64 -16.44 -7.20
C ARG A 194 -20.80 -16.79 -8.13
N LEU A 195 -21.34 -15.80 -8.81
CA LEU A 195 -22.39 -16.01 -9.81
C LEU A 195 -21.76 -16.78 -10.99
N PRO A 196 -22.31 -17.92 -11.39
CA PRO A 196 -21.69 -18.83 -12.37
C PRO A 196 -21.35 -18.19 -13.73
N TRP A 197 -22.04 -17.11 -14.09
CA TRP A 197 -21.83 -16.38 -15.33
C TRP A 197 -20.62 -15.42 -15.33
N VAL A 198 -20.13 -15.02 -14.14
CA VAL A 198 -18.94 -14.17 -14.04
C VAL A 198 -17.68 -14.96 -14.41
N ALA A 199 -17.61 -16.25 -14.03
CA ALA A 199 -16.53 -17.15 -14.41
C ALA A 199 -16.49 -17.44 -15.92
N ALA A 200 -17.63 -17.44 -16.61
CA ALA A 200 -17.69 -17.70 -18.03
C ALA A 200 -17.34 -16.48 -18.92
N GLY A 201 -17.42 -15.27 -18.39
CA GLY A 201 -17.08 -14.03 -19.11
C GLY A 201 -15.60 -13.74 -19.17
N LEU A 202 -14.82 -14.16 -18.14
CA LEU A 202 -13.36 -13.95 -18.07
C LEU A 202 -12.57 -14.97 -18.89
N ALA A 203 -13.17 -16.09 -19.30
CA ALA A 203 -12.53 -17.09 -20.16
C ALA A 203 -12.61 -16.76 -21.67
N ARG A 204 -13.17 -15.62 -22.05
CA ARG A 204 -13.38 -15.22 -23.47
C ARG A 204 -12.80 -13.83 -23.82
N LEU A 205 -11.95 -13.27 -22.95
CA LEU A 205 -11.12 -12.10 -23.25
C LEU A 205 -9.65 -12.48 -23.19
#